data_89b1515830d37c482b2f88fb7a8baac7
#
_entry.id   89b1515830d37c482b2f88fb7a8baac7
#
_cell.length_a   1.000
_cell.length_b   1.000
_cell.length_c   1.000
_cell.angle_alpha   90.00
_cell.angle_beta   90.00
_cell.angle_gamma   90.00
#
_symmetry.space_group_name_H-M   'P 1'
#
loop_
_entity.id
_entity.type
_entity.pdbx_description
1 polymer ?
#
loop_
_entity_poly.entity_id
_entity_poly.type
_entity_poly.pdbx_seq_one_letter_code
_entity_poly.pdbx_strand_id
1 'polypeptide(L)'
;MDYMQRCIKVDQLKVSDNMEREIRKKIYGELLDAPSKAHKQLELFSLDAKKTNEELLMKILNDNKDTAYGIKYDFKNIKSIKEYQENVPISEYDDYIDFLIPMVFQDVENLLTVYPVKHYNKSSGTLGNPKKIPISEVAQQLNFLYSLPFVLHLITEELGDKWKEGKIFIIGQYNISSVPSGATYGALT
;
A
#
# COMPACT_ATOMS: atom_id res chain seq x y z
N MET A 1 9.70 -9.90 -11.59
CA MET A 1 10.21 -8.97 -12.64
C MET A 1 9.22 -7.83 -12.71
N ASP A 2 9.68 -6.72 -12.23
CA ASP A 2 9.01 -5.57 -11.65
C ASP A 2 8.10 -4.82 -12.65
N TYR A 3 6.85 -4.60 -12.25
CA TYR A 3 5.85 -3.86 -13.04
C TYR A 3 6.29 -2.40 -13.27
N MET A 4 7.04 -1.82 -12.31
CA MET A 4 7.62 -0.47 -12.44
C MET A 4 8.74 -0.40 -13.49
N GLN A 5 9.55 -1.45 -13.67
CA GLN A 5 10.57 -1.46 -14.73
C GLN A 5 9.99 -1.56 -16.16
N ARG A 6 8.74 -2.01 -16.30
CA ARG A 6 8.05 -1.99 -17.60
C ARG A 6 7.56 -0.59 -18.00
N CYS A 7 7.19 0.26 -17.06
CA CYS A 7 6.75 1.62 -17.36
C CYS A 7 7.90 2.55 -17.83
N ILE A 8 9.12 2.33 -17.35
CA ILE A 8 10.27 3.20 -17.64
C ILE A 8 10.87 2.93 -19.05
N LYS A 9 10.61 1.76 -19.64
CA LYS A 9 11.15 1.41 -20.98
C LYS A 9 10.32 1.88 -22.17
N VAL A 10 9.15 2.47 -21.96
CA VAL A 10 8.26 2.91 -23.05
C VAL A 10 8.81 4.15 -23.79
N ASP A 11 9.55 5.02 -23.10
CA ASP A 11 10.07 6.26 -23.69
C ASP A 11 11.25 6.05 -24.67
N GLN A 12 11.82 4.86 -24.76
CA GLN A 12 12.93 4.56 -25.67
C GLN A 12 12.53 3.80 -26.94
N LEU A 13 11.30 3.34 -27.03
CA LEU A 13 10.77 2.72 -28.23
C LEU A 13 10.11 3.81 -29.10
N LYS A 14 10.62 4.07 -30.29
CA LYS A 14 9.89 4.79 -31.34
C LYS A 14 8.70 3.93 -31.79
N VAL A 15 7.66 3.93 -30.96
CA VAL A 15 6.41 3.23 -31.23
C VAL A 15 5.55 4.16 -32.08
N SER A 16 4.92 3.66 -33.14
CA SER A 16 3.98 4.49 -33.92
C SER A 16 2.83 4.93 -33.03
N ASP A 17 2.27 6.14 -33.24
CA ASP A 17 1.17 6.70 -32.47
C ASP A 17 -0.02 5.73 -32.30
N ASN A 18 -0.28 4.91 -33.31
CA ASN A 18 -1.32 3.88 -33.27
C ASN A 18 -0.99 2.73 -32.30
N MET A 19 0.26 2.27 -32.26
CA MET A 19 0.66 1.19 -31.35
C MET A 19 0.73 1.68 -29.91
N GLU A 20 1.14 2.92 -29.68
CA GLU A 20 1.10 3.56 -28.37
C GLU A 20 -0.36 3.69 -27.88
N ARG A 21 -1.28 4.05 -28.76
CA ARG A 21 -2.71 4.15 -28.47
C ARG A 21 -3.34 2.79 -28.14
N GLU A 22 -2.99 1.74 -28.84
CA GLU A 22 -3.47 0.37 -28.55
C GLU A 22 -2.86 -0.21 -27.26
N ILE A 23 -1.58 0.04 -26.99
CA ILE A 23 -0.93 -0.34 -25.72
C ILE A 23 -1.59 0.41 -24.56
N ARG A 24 -1.86 1.71 -24.70
CA ARG A 24 -2.59 2.49 -23.71
C ARG A 24 -3.99 1.93 -23.49
N LYS A 25 -4.76 1.67 -24.53
CA LYS A 25 -6.10 1.08 -24.42
C LYS A 25 -6.06 -0.27 -23.70
N LYS A 26 -5.07 -1.11 -23.95
CA LYS A 26 -4.93 -2.40 -23.28
C LYS A 26 -4.58 -2.23 -21.81
N ILE A 27 -3.57 -1.40 -21.48
CA ILE A 27 -3.16 -1.14 -20.10
C ILE A 27 -4.29 -0.45 -19.31
N TYR A 28 -4.92 0.57 -19.90
CA TYR A 28 -6.04 1.25 -19.26
C TYR A 28 -7.29 0.39 -19.24
N GLY A 29 -7.54 -0.47 -20.23
CA GLY A 29 -8.66 -1.40 -20.22
C GLY A 29 -8.58 -2.38 -19.05
N GLU A 30 -7.45 -3.00 -18.84
CA GLU A 30 -7.23 -3.89 -17.69
C GLU A 30 -7.33 -3.14 -16.33
N LEU A 31 -6.79 -1.91 -16.27
CA LEU A 31 -6.94 -1.02 -15.12
C LEU A 31 -8.38 -0.53 -14.91
N LEU A 32 -9.18 -0.44 -15.96
CA LEU A 32 -10.52 0.15 -15.94
C LEU A 32 -11.64 -0.87 -15.76
N ASP A 33 -11.38 -2.14 -16.00
CA ASP A 33 -12.27 -3.22 -15.55
C ASP A 33 -12.14 -3.49 -14.04
N ALA A 34 -11.00 -3.14 -13.44
CA ALA A 34 -10.79 -3.22 -12.00
C ALA A 34 -11.60 -2.17 -11.19
N PRO A 35 -11.79 -0.90 -11.64
CA PRO A 35 -12.49 0.13 -10.88
C PRO A 35 -13.91 -0.25 -10.49
N SER A 36 -14.69 -0.81 -11.41
CA SER A 36 -16.06 -1.20 -11.12
C SER A 36 -16.17 -2.33 -10.08
N LYS A 37 -15.18 -3.23 -10.05
CA LYS A 37 -15.10 -4.30 -9.04
C LYS A 37 -14.68 -3.75 -7.69
N ALA A 38 -13.67 -2.87 -7.66
CA ALA A 38 -13.20 -2.23 -6.43
C ALA A 38 -14.30 -1.36 -5.81
N HIS A 39 -15.02 -0.58 -6.62
CA HIS A 39 -16.14 0.23 -6.16
C HIS A 39 -17.26 -0.63 -5.55
N LYS A 40 -17.74 -1.65 -6.27
CA LYS A 40 -18.74 -2.58 -5.76
C LYS A 40 -18.30 -3.27 -4.47
N GLN A 41 -17.02 -3.64 -4.36
CA GLN A 41 -16.50 -4.26 -3.16
C GLN A 41 -16.48 -3.27 -1.98
N LEU A 42 -16.11 -2.01 -2.21
CA LEU A 42 -16.16 -0.96 -1.18
C LEU A 42 -17.60 -0.65 -0.76
N GLU A 43 -18.55 -0.63 -1.70
CA GLU A 43 -19.98 -0.50 -1.38
C GLU A 43 -20.43 -1.65 -0.46
N LEU A 44 -20.11 -2.90 -0.80
CA LEU A 44 -20.43 -4.06 0.03
C LEU A 44 -19.83 -3.96 1.44
N PHE A 45 -18.57 -3.53 1.55
CA PHE A 45 -17.92 -3.32 2.85
C PHE A 45 -18.58 -2.21 3.66
N SER A 46 -19.13 -1.18 2.98
CA SER A 46 -19.79 -0.06 3.64
C SER A 46 -21.18 -0.39 4.19
N LEU A 47 -21.84 -1.44 3.69
CA LEU A 47 -23.17 -1.86 4.17
C LEU A 47 -23.15 -2.27 5.64
N ASP A 48 -22.04 -2.85 6.11
CA ASP A 48 -21.79 -3.15 7.52
C ASP A 48 -20.32 -2.85 7.86
N ALA A 49 -19.98 -1.57 7.89
CA ALA A 49 -18.62 -1.10 8.14
C ALA A 49 -18.07 -1.56 9.49
N LYS A 50 -18.94 -1.69 10.51
CA LYS A 50 -18.52 -2.18 11.82
C LYS A 50 -18.05 -3.62 11.76
N LYS A 51 -18.84 -4.50 11.17
CA LYS A 51 -18.49 -5.91 10.97
C LYS A 51 -17.25 -6.07 10.08
N THR A 52 -17.19 -5.33 8.99
CA THR A 52 -16.05 -5.34 8.07
C THR A 52 -14.74 -4.96 8.79
N ASN A 53 -14.77 -3.90 9.61
CA ASN A 53 -13.60 -3.48 10.39
C ASN A 53 -13.21 -4.50 11.48
N GLU A 54 -14.19 -5.13 12.12
CA GLU A 54 -13.93 -6.18 13.11
C GLU A 54 -13.29 -7.42 12.46
N GLU A 55 -13.83 -7.89 11.36
CA GLU A 55 -13.27 -9.01 10.59
C GLU A 55 -11.85 -8.70 10.10
N LEU A 56 -11.60 -7.49 9.61
CA LEU A 56 -10.27 -7.05 9.19
C LEU A 56 -9.30 -7.01 10.38
N LEU A 57 -9.71 -6.46 11.53
CA LEU A 57 -8.87 -6.46 12.73
C LEU A 57 -8.52 -7.88 13.14
N MET A 58 -9.51 -8.78 13.25
CA MET A 58 -9.26 -10.17 13.63
C MET A 58 -8.33 -10.88 12.66
N LYS A 59 -8.45 -10.59 11.36
CA LYS A 59 -7.53 -11.11 10.35
C LYS A 59 -6.10 -10.61 10.58
N ILE A 60 -5.91 -9.29 10.79
CA ILE A 60 -4.59 -8.70 11.05
C ILE A 60 -3.94 -9.31 12.30
N LEU A 61 -4.70 -9.45 13.38
CA LEU A 61 -4.21 -10.05 14.62
C LEU A 61 -3.82 -11.51 14.43
N ASN A 62 -4.67 -12.30 13.76
CA ASN A 62 -4.38 -13.70 13.51
C ASN A 62 -3.17 -13.90 12.61
N ASP A 63 -3.02 -13.10 11.57
CA ASP A 63 -1.89 -13.19 10.65
C ASP A 63 -0.56 -12.84 11.35
N ASN A 64 -0.59 -11.88 12.28
CA ASN A 64 0.60 -11.35 12.95
C ASN A 64 0.79 -11.86 14.41
N LYS A 65 0.02 -12.86 14.87
CA LYS A 65 0.08 -13.36 16.25
C LYS A 65 1.43 -13.90 16.70
N ASP A 66 2.22 -14.38 15.74
CA ASP A 66 3.53 -14.99 16.00
C ASP A 66 4.71 -14.03 15.72
N THR A 67 4.43 -12.76 15.37
CA THR A 67 5.44 -11.70 15.29
C THR A 67 5.89 -11.27 16.69
N ALA A 68 7.05 -10.63 16.80
CA ALA A 68 7.51 -10.09 18.08
C ALA A 68 6.51 -9.13 18.73
N TYR A 69 5.88 -8.26 17.90
CA TYR A 69 4.84 -7.35 18.35
C TYR A 69 3.55 -8.09 18.75
N GLY A 70 3.14 -9.09 17.96
CA GLY A 70 1.97 -9.92 18.26
C GLY A 70 2.10 -10.73 19.55
N ILE A 71 3.30 -11.27 19.81
CA ILE A 71 3.63 -11.97 21.06
C ILE A 71 3.62 -10.99 22.25
N LYS A 72 4.24 -9.81 22.08
CA LYS A 72 4.29 -8.77 23.12
C LYS A 72 2.91 -8.35 23.62
N TYR A 73 1.93 -8.29 22.74
CA TYR A 73 0.56 -7.84 23.06
C TYR A 73 -0.49 -8.96 23.00
N ASP A 74 -0.03 -10.21 23.02
CA ASP A 74 -0.88 -11.41 23.08
C ASP A 74 -2.00 -11.47 22.03
N PHE A 75 -1.68 -11.13 20.78
CA PHE A 75 -2.62 -11.13 19.66
C PHE A 75 -3.39 -12.44 19.51
N LYS A 76 -2.77 -13.56 19.88
CA LYS A 76 -3.38 -14.89 19.81
C LYS A 76 -4.66 -15.00 20.62
N ASN A 77 -4.75 -14.31 21.76
CA ASN A 77 -5.85 -14.42 22.70
C ASN A 77 -6.88 -13.29 22.53
N ILE A 78 -6.62 -12.26 21.74
CA ILE A 78 -7.56 -11.19 21.43
C ILE A 78 -8.65 -11.69 20.47
N LYS A 79 -9.93 -11.56 20.87
CA LYS A 79 -11.09 -12.06 20.12
C LYS A 79 -12.12 -10.97 19.78
N SER A 80 -11.90 -9.74 20.22
CA SER A 80 -12.83 -8.63 20.02
C SER A 80 -12.10 -7.30 19.93
N ILE A 81 -12.77 -6.29 19.36
CA ILE A 81 -12.27 -4.90 19.34
C ILE A 81 -12.02 -4.40 20.77
N LYS A 82 -12.92 -4.76 21.70
CA LYS A 82 -12.78 -4.34 23.10
C LYS A 82 -11.50 -4.91 23.73
N GLU A 83 -11.26 -6.21 23.58
CA GLU A 83 -10.04 -6.84 24.09
C GLU A 83 -8.79 -6.26 23.44
N TYR A 84 -8.84 -5.93 22.14
CA TYR A 84 -7.74 -5.24 21.46
C TYR A 84 -7.45 -3.89 22.11
N GLN A 85 -8.47 -3.08 22.39
CA GLN A 85 -8.32 -1.77 23.04
C GLN A 85 -7.81 -1.85 24.48
N GLU A 86 -8.14 -2.94 25.19
CA GLU A 86 -7.68 -3.18 26.56
C GLU A 86 -6.22 -3.68 26.61
N ASN A 87 -5.78 -4.46 25.63
CA ASN A 87 -4.47 -5.11 25.65
C ASN A 87 -3.40 -4.37 24.82
N VAL A 88 -3.80 -3.61 23.80
CA VAL A 88 -2.86 -2.91 22.92
C VAL A 88 -2.93 -1.41 23.19
N PRO A 89 -1.88 -0.80 23.74
CA PRO A 89 -1.88 0.62 24.06
C PRO A 89 -1.89 1.49 22.81
N ILE A 90 -2.38 2.71 22.97
CA ILE A 90 -2.15 3.76 21.97
C ILE A 90 -0.66 4.05 21.95
N SER A 91 -0.06 4.03 20.77
CA SER A 91 1.39 4.09 20.59
C SER A 91 1.77 5.21 19.61
N GLU A 92 2.93 5.80 19.84
CA GLU A 92 3.58 6.75 18.94
C GLU A 92 4.66 6.06 18.10
N TYR A 93 5.23 6.76 17.14
CA TYR A 93 6.27 6.19 16.27
C TYR A 93 7.47 5.68 17.06
N ASP A 94 7.85 6.39 18.11
CA ASP A 94 9.03 6.05 18.92
C ASP A 94 8.88 4.72 19.69
N ASP A 95 7.64 4.31 19.98
CA ASP A 95 7.35 3.02 20.63
C ASP A 95 7.66 1.81 19.72
N TYR A 96 7.81 2.05 18.40
CA TYR A 96 8.15 1.02 17.43
C TYR A 96 9.63 0.97 17.07
N ILE A 97 10.47 1.86 17.60
CA ILE A 97 11.88 2.00 17.21
C ILE A 97 12.66 0.71 17.44
N ASP A 98 12.42 0.01 18.54
CA ASP A 98 13.09 -1.25 18.87
C ASP A 98 12.80 -2.38 17.86
N PHE A 99 11.63 -2.32 17.20
CA PHE A 99 11.29 -3.23 16.09
C PHE A 99 11.81 -2.71 14.76
N LEU A 100 11.73 -1.40 14.53
CA LEU A 100 12.09 -0.79 13.25
C LEU A 100 13.60 -0.82 12.99
N ILE A 101 14.43 -0.60 14.00
CA ILE A 101 15.89 -0.62 13.84
C ILE A 101 16.37 -1.95 13.26
N PRO A 102 16.07 -3.13 13.83
CA PRO A 102 16.49 -4.40 13.25
C PRO A 102 15.90 -4.66 11.85
N MET A 103 14.65 -4.24 11.59
CA MET A 103 14.05 -4.37 10.26
C MET A 103 14.78 -3.53 9.21
N VAL A 104 15.12 -2.28 9.55
CA VAL A 104 15.74 -1.32 8.62
C VAL A 104 17.20 -1.64 8.37
N PHE A 105 17.97 -2.05 9.39
CA PHE A 105 19.42 -2.17 9.33
C PHE A 105 19.91 -3.60 9.14
N GLN A 106 19.13 -4.62 9.54
CA GLN A 106 19.56 -6.00 9.60
C GLN A 106 18.65 -6.97 8.84
N ASP A 107 17.59 -6.47 8.19
CA ASP A 107 16.57 -7.27 7.48
C ASP A 107 15.92 -8.34 8.38
N VAL A 108 15.72 -8.02 9.67
CA VAL A 108 15.05 -8.95 10.58
C VAL A 108 13.56 -8.98 10.29
N GLU A 109 13.05 -10.14 9.93
CA GLU A 109 11.64 -10.39 9.63
C GLU A 109 10.83 -10.72 10.90
N ASN A 110 9.51 -10.80 10.76
CA ASN A 110 8.57 -11.20 11.81
C ASN A 110 8.59 -10.32 13.08
N LEU A 111 8.98 -9.05 12.98
CA LEU A 111 8.95 -8.14 14.13
C LEU A 111 7.59 -7.44 14.26
N LEU A 112 7.16 -6.66 13.27
CA LEU A 112 5.88 -5.95 13.25
C LEU A 112 4.83 -6.64 12.37
N THR A 113 5.28 -7.38 11.36
CA THR A 113 4.40 -8.09 10.43
C THR A 113 5.08 -9.34 9.93
N VAL A 114 4.28 -10.37 9.59
CA VAL A 114 4.76 -11.57 8.92
C VAL A 114 5.00 -11.34 7.42
N TYR A 115 4.43 -10.27 6.88
CA TYR A 115 4.55 -9.98 5.46
C TYR A 115 5.88 -9.29 5.12
N PRO A 116 6.55 -9.68 4.03
CA PRO A 116 7.80 -9.05 3.63
C PRO A 116 7.67 -7.54 3.47
N VAL A 117 8.65 -6.79 3.97
CA VAL A 117 8.74 -5.34 3.81
C VAL A 117 9.86 -5.04 2.82
N LYS A 118 9.48 -4.62 1.61
CA LYS A 118 10.42 -4.27 0.54
C LYS A 118 10.55 -2.77 0.31
N HIS A 119 9.73 -1.98 1.01
CA HIS A 119 9.75 -0.53 0.92
C HIS A 119 9.46 0.11 2.28
N TYR A 120 10.12 1.24 2.54
CA TYR A 120 9.82 2.14 3.66
C TYR A 120 9.39 3.51 3.13
N ASN A 121 8.20 3.94 3.48
CA ASN A 121 7.74 5.29 3.18
C ASN A 121 8.49 6.31 4.04
N LYS A 122 8.85 7.41 3.40
CA LYS A 122 9.47 8.57 4.04
C LYS A 122 8.40 9.58 4.44
N SER A 123 8.30 9.92 5.73
CA SER A 123 7.48 11.06 6.15
C SER A 123 8.14 12.40 5.75
N SER A 124 7.34 13.49 5.71
CA SER A 124 7.84 14.82 5.35
C SER A 124 8.98 15.35 6.24
N GLY A 125 9.05 14.87 7.49
CA GLY A 125 10.09 15.28 8.43
C GLY A 125 10.04 16.75 8.87
N THR A 126 8.90 17.42 8.73
CA THR A 126 8.73 18.84 9.08
C THR A 126 9.02 19.18 10.55
N LEU A 127 8.91 18.20 11.44
CA LEU A 127 9.15 18.35 12.88
C LEU A 127 10.33 17.50 13.39
N GLY A 128 11.24 17.07 12.51
CA GLY A 128 12.39 16.25 12.91
C GLY A 128 12.91 15.36 11.78
N ASN A 129 13.60 14.28 12.15
CA ASN A 129 14.11 13.31 11.18
C ASN A 129 12.96 12.58 10.48
N PRO A 130 13.01 12.40 9.15
CA PRO A 130 11.98 11.65 8.43
C PRO A 130 11.81 10.24 8.99
N LYS A 131 10.59 9.88 9.32
CA LYS A 131 10.22 8.55 9.81
C LYS A 131 10.30 7.53 8.67
N LYS A 132 10.64 6.29 9.00
CA LYS A 132 10.63 5.15 8.08
C LYS A 132 9.44 4.27 8.41
N ILE A 133 8.41 4.33 7.57
CA ILE A 133 7.17 3.60 7.77
C ILE A 133 7.21 2.34 6.90
N PRO A 134 7.25 1.14 7.46
CA PRO A 134 7.33 -0.10 6.69
C PRO A 134 6.04 -0.32 5.89
N ILE A 135 6.18 -0.63 4.62
CA ILE A 135 5.09 -0.97 3.72
C ILE A 135 5.24 -2.43 3.32
N SER A 136 4.35 -3.26 3.81
CA SER A 136 4.32 -4.66 3.44
C SER A 136 3.79 -4.88 2.02
N GLU A 137 4.15 -6.00 1.41
CA GLU A 137 3.63 -6.38 0.09
C GLU A 137 2.10 -6.41 0.05
N VAL A 138 1.46 -6.87 1.13
CA VAL A 138 -0.01 -6.88 1.25
C VAL A 138 -0.57 -5.47 1.26
N ALA A 139 0.05 -4.53 1.99
CA ALA A 139 -0.39 -3.13 2.01
C ALA A 139 -0.26 -2.48 0.63
N GLN A 140 0.82 -2.77 -0.11
CA GLN A 140 0.98 -2.30 -1.50
C GLN A 140 -0.08 -2.88 -2.42
N GLN A 141 -0.36 -4.18 -2.32
CA GLN A 141 -1.40 -4.84 -3.11
C GLN A 141 -2.78 -4.26 -2.83
N LEU A 142 -3.14 -4.04 -1.57
CA LEU A 142 -4.43 -3.45 -1.20
C LEU A 142 -4.57 -2.02 -1.72
N ASN A 143 -3.52 -1.21 -1.63
CA ASN A 143 -3.52 0.13 -2.18
C ASN A 143 -3.73 0.10 -3.71
N PHE A 144 -3.04 -0.79 -4.40
CA PHE A 144 -3.18 -0.95 -5.85
C PHE A 144 -4.55 -1.49 -6.27
N LEU A 145 -5.13 -2.42 -5.48
CA LEU A 145 -6.43 -3.04 -5.80
C LEU A 145 -7.63 -2.14 -5.51
N TYR A 146 -7.53 -1.25 -4.53
CA TYR A 146 -8.66 -0.46 -4.07
C TYR A 146 -8.48 1.04 -4.28
N SER A 147 -7.36 1.63 -3.86
CA SER A 147 -7.23 3.09 -3.86
C SER A 147 -7.14 3.66 -5.27
N LEU A 148 -6.22 3.18 -6.09
CA LEU A 148 -6.06 3.69 -7.46
C LEU A 148 -7.28 3.37 -8.34
N PRO A 149 -7.80 2.13 -8.40
CA PRO A 149 -9.00 1.84 -9.18
C PRO A 149 -10.22 2.66 -8.74
N PHE A 150 -10.39 2.90 -7.45
CA PHE A 150 -11.49 3.72 -6.95
C PHE A 150 -11.39 5.17 -7.43
N VAL A 151 -10.20 5.78 -7.35
CA VAL A 151 -9.97 7.13 -7.88
C VAL A 151 -10.22 7.19 -9.39
N LEU A 152 -9.75 6.20 -10.14
CA LEU A 152 -10.00 6.12 -11.58
C LEU A 152 -11.48 5.94 -11.92
N HIS A 153 -12.24 5.20 -11.09
CA HIS A 153 -13.68 5.08 -11.22
C HIS A 153 -14.36 6.44 -11.05
N LEU A 154 -14.07 7.17 -9.98
CA LEU A 154 -14.63 8.50 -9.73
C LEU A 154 -14.31 9.48 -10.86
N ILE A 155 -13.08 9.47 -11.37
CA ILE A 155 -12.70 10.30 -12.52
C ILE A 155 -13.51 9.92 -13.76
N THR A 156 -13.75 8.64 -13.98
CA THR A 156 -14.51 8.14 -15.13
C THR A 156 -15.98 8.53 -15.02
N GLU A 157 -16.58 8.42 -13.84
CA GLU A 157 -17.97 8.85 -13.59
C GLU A 157 -18.16 10.34 -13.86
N GLU A 158 -17.21 11.18 -13.44
CA GLU A 158 -17.30 12.64 -13.58
C GLU A 158 -16.96 13.13 -15.00
N LEU A 159 -15.88 12.61 -15.60
CA LEU A 159 -15.35 13.12 -16.88
C LEU A 159 -15.75 12.27 -18.10
N GLY A 160 -16.41 11.11 -17.87
CA GLY A 160 -16.65 10.11 -18.90
C GLY A 160 -15.34 9.52 -19.42
N ASP A 161 -15.38 8.83 -20.57
CA ASP A 161 -14.22 8.12 -21.11
C ASP A 161 -13.15 9.02 -21.78
N LYS A 162 -13.44 10.29 -21.98
CA LYS A 162 -12.55 11.22 -22.70
C LYS A 162 -11.20 11.43 -22.04
N TRP A 163 -11.13 11.37 -20.70
CA TRP A 163 -9.87 11.51 -19.98
C TRP A 163 -8.85 10.40 -20.30
N LYS A 164 -9.32 9.21 -20.72
CA LYS A 164 -8.50 8.06 -21.09
C LYS A 164 -7.67 8.28 -22.35
N GLU A 165 -8.08 9.24 -23.19
CA GLU A 165 -7.37 9.62 -24.42
C GLU A 165 -6.31 10.70 -24.16
N GLY A 166 -6.32 11.30 -22.98
CA GLY A 166 -5.43 12.39 -22.58
C GLY A 166 -4.08 11.92 -22.05
N LYS A 167 -3.29 12.89 -21.60
CA LYS A 167 -2.04 12.67 -20.84
C LYS A 167 -2.30 12.98 -19.39
N ILE A 168 -1.85 12.09 -18.50
CA ILE A 168 -1.84 12.35 -17.06
C ILE A 168 -0.51 13.02 -16.72
N PHE A 169 -0.58 14.24 -16.16
CA PHE A 169 0.58 14.92 -15.63
C PHE A 169 0.66 14.69 -14.12
N ILE A 170 1.74 14.05 -13.67
CA ILE A 170 1.96 13.76 -12.25
C ILE A 170 3.18 14.57 -11.79
N ILE A 171 2.99 15.40 -10.76
CA ILE A 171 4.09 16.06 -10.06
C ILE A 171 4.34 15.26 -8.78
N GLY A 172 5.51 14.67 -8.67
CA GLY A 172 5.89 13.89 -7.50
C GLY A 172 7.38 14.02 -7.21
N GLN A 173 7.76 13.80 -5.95
CA GLN A 173 9.15 13.72 -5.57
C GLN A 173 9.63 12.29 -5.77
N TYR A 174 10.39 12.04 -6.82
CA TYR A 174 10.96 10.75 -7.14
C TYR A 174 12.39 10.65 -6.61
N ASN A 175 12.54 10.50 -5.29
CA ASN A 175 13.81 10.20 -4.66
C ASN A 175 13.70 8.88 -3.91
N ILE A 176 14.06 7.79 -4.59
CA ILE A 176 14.17 6.46 -3.96
C ILE A 176 15.63 6.22 -3.63
N SER A 177 15.88 5.92 -2.36
CA SER A 177 17.14 5.42 -1.85
C SER A 177 16.96 4.01 -1.31
N SER A 178 18.03 3.39 -0.82
CA SER A 178 17.94 2.11 -0.12
C SER A 178 18.27 2.30 1.36
N VAL A 179 17.66 1.50 2.20
CA VAL A 179 18.08 1.32 3.61
C VAL A 179 19.13 0.20 3.69
N PRO A 180 19.89 0.07 4.80
CA PRO A 180 20.94 -0.93 4.93
C PRO A 180 20.47 -2.39 4.74
N SER A 181 19.22 -2.72 5.07
CA SER A 181 18.62 -4.03 4.77
C SER A 181 18.42 -4.32 3.28
N GLY A 182 18.63 -3.33 2.40
CA GLY A 182 18.43 -3.48 0.95
C GLY A 182 17.02 -3.09 0.48
N ALA A 183 16.07 -2.87 1.38
CA ALA A 183 14.73 -2.38 1.02
C ALA A 183 14.81 -0.95 0.47
N THR A 184 13.86 -0.58 -0.40
CA THR A 184 13.78 0.78 -0.93
C THR A 184 13.22 1.75 0.11
N TYR A 185 13.60 3.02 0.03
CA TYR A 185 13.18 4.07 0.93
C TYR A 185 12.89 5.36 0.17
N GLY A 186 11.72 5.93 0.35
CA GLY A 186 11.32 7.16 -0.32
C GLY A 186 9.84 7.44 -0.19
N ALA A 187 9.36 8.46 -0.89
CA ALA A 187 7.92 8.66 -1.03
C ALA A 187 7.38 7.66 -2.07
N LEU A 188 6.34 6.92 -1.72
CA LEU A 188 5.47 6.27 -2.70
C LEU A 188 4.45 7.32 -3.14
N THR A 189 4.60 7.80 -4.35
CA THR A 189 3.58 8.63 -5.03
C THR A 189 2.77 7.76 -5.96
#